data_fc44447a5ae0d77e35ce3b97d561ac79
#
_entry.id   fc44447a5ae0d77e35ce3b97d561ac79
#
_cell.length_a   1.000
_cell.length_b   1.000
_cell.length_c   1.000
_cell.angle_alpha   90.00
_cell.angle_beta   90.00
_cell.angle_gamma   90.00
#
_symmetry.space_group_name_H-M   'P 1'
#
loop_
_entity.id
_entity.type
_entity.pdbx_description
1 polymer ?
#
loop_
_entity_poly.entity_id
_entity_poly.type
_entity_poly.pdbx_seq_one_letter_code
_entity_poly.pdbx_strand_id
1 'polypeptide(L)'
;MKKLALLAMAITIASCMDVGAEVVAGHFTGVQLNMTYPLVYTKNAIGQKEINTDLANIIYDMKGKYDSGKYYSAKMDYEVTCENDDIISLGLKTYVVQYPGAVHGFSAYTGLVYNKNTGERIPLNEYVTIKSAKQIQGALMDGVISSHNWDMQRNCFFREDMFKVKKVSSNYVLGSDGSVYLIYQPYSIGPFAFGPYKVRFSPTAIDYFNRMNRHSF
;
A
#
# COMPACT_ATOMS: atom_id res chain seq x y z
N MET A 1 29.40 9.25 -19.47
CA MET A 1 29.36 7.90 -18.90
C MET A 1 29.47 8.02 -17.40
N LYS A 2 28.32 8.05 -16.70
CA LYS A 2 28.27 8.11 -15.21
C LYS A 2 28.34 6.68 -14.68
N LYS A 3 29.39 6.37 -13.94
CA LYS A 3 29.60 5.07 -13.30
C LYS A 3 28.54 4.90 -12.20
N LEU A 4 27.68 3.89 -12.34
CA LEU A 4 26.83 3.39 -11.26
C LEU A 4 27.75 2.77 -10.22
N ALA A 5 27.89 3.41 -9.06
CA ALA A 5 28.53 2.81 -7.89
C ALA A 5 27.52 1.84 -7.27
N LEU A 6 27.67 0.55 -7.52
CA LEU A 6 27.00 -0.50 -6.74
C LEU A 6 27.61 -0.49 -5.34
N LEU A 7 26.88 0.00 -4.36
CA LEU A 7 27.26 -0.14 -2.96
C LEU A 7 26.93 -1.58 -2.53
N ALA A 8 27.95 -2.43 -2.50
CA ALA A 8 27.82 -3.78 -1.96
C ALA A 8 27.70 -3.69 -0.44
N MET A 9 26.52 -3.95 0.09
CA MET A 9 26.27 -4.09 1.51
C MET A 9 26.65 -5.52 1.92
N ALA A 10 27.71 -5.68 2.71
CA ALA A 10 28.07 -6.96 3.32
C ALA A 10 27.05 -7.29 4.41
N ILE A 11 26.24 -8.32 4.18
CA ILE A 11 25.30 -8.86 5.17
C ILE A 11 25.92 -10.08 5.81
N THR A 12 26.14 -10.01 7.12
CA THR A 12 26.53 -11.18 7.93
C THR A 12 25.30 -12.06 8.14
N ILE A 13 25.31 -13.24 7.54
CA ILE A 13 24.23 -14.22 7.68
C ILE A 13 24.43 -14.96 9.00
N ALA A 14 23.50 -14.80 9.93
CA ALA A 14 23.36 -15.65 11.11
C ALA A 14 22.19 -16.62 10.92
N SER A 15 22.53 -17.89 10.95
CA SER A 15 21.76 -19.11 11.28
C SER A 15 20.28 -19.23 10.91
N CYS A 16 20.00 -20.31 10.18
CA CYS A 16 18.71 -20.92 9.84
C CYS A 16 17.72 -20.99 11.01
N MET A 17 16.62 -20.29 10.87
CA MET A 17 15.34 -20.64 11.46
C MET A 17 14.33 -20.77 10.33
N ASP A 18 13.41 -21.71 10.47
CA ASP A 18 12.30 -21.98 9.55
C ASP A 18 11.31 -20.81 9.62
N VAL A 19 11.55 -19.78 8.83
CA VAL A 19 10.87 -18.48 8.95
C VAL A 19 10.15 -18.19 7.64
N GLY A 20 8.89 -17.77 7.75
CA GLY A 20 8.19 -17.06 6.69
C GLY A 20 9.04 -15.91 6.11
N ALA A 21 8.52 -15.09 5.23
CA ALA A 21 9.32 -13.96 4.75
C ALA A 21 9.73 -13.07 5.93
N GLU A 22 10.99 -12.68 5.97
CA GLU A 22 11.47 -11.69 6.92
C GLU A 22 11.46 -10.32 6.23
N VAL A 23 10.85 -9.33 6.88
CA VAL A 23 10.89 -7.95 6.42
C VAL A 23 11.79 -7.13 7.31
N VAL A 24 12.92 -6.70 6.76
CA VAL A 24 13.92 -5.90 7.48
C VAL A 24 13.79 -4.44 7.05
N ALA A 25 13.90 -3.52 8.01
CA ALA A 25 13.86 -2.10 7.74
C ALA A 25 15.18 -1.59 7.13
N GLY A 26 15.10 -0.99 5.95
CA GLY A 26 16.15 -0.12 5.41
C GLY A 26 15.87 1.34 5.72
N HIS A 27 16.90 2.18 5.75
CA HIS A 27 16.76 3.58 6.11
C HIS A 27 17.52 4.53 5.17
N PHE A 28 16.87 5.66 4.83
CA PHE A 28 17.57 6.85 4.33
C PHE A 28 17.27 8.01 5.27
N THR A 29 18.33 8.66 5.74
CA THR A 29 18.24 9.80 6.66
C THR A 29 19.00 11.01 6.10
N GLY A 30 18.47 12.20 6.34
CA GLY A 30 19.07 13.47 5.94
C GLY A 30 18.38 14.62 6.68
N VAL A 31 18.72 15.86 6.33
CA VAL A 31 18.22 17.06 7.06
C VAL A 31 16.69 17.13 7.06
N GLN A 32 16.03 16.83 5.94
CA GLN A 32 14.57 16.79 5.78
C GLN A 32 14.14 15.45 5.16
N LEU A 33 14.98 14.44 5.22
CA LEU A 33 14.74 13.09 4.72
C LEU A 33 14.68 12.11 5.87
N ASN A 34 13.58 11.38 5.99
CA ASN A 34 13.45 10.28 6.93
C ASN A 34 12.59 9.18 6.27
N MET A 35 13.24 8.20 5.69
CA MET A 35 12.58 7.09 5.01
C MET A 35 12.97 5.78 5.68
N THR A 36 11.96 5.07 6.20
CA THR A 36 12.05 3.68 6.62
C THR A 36 11.30 2.86 5.60
N TYR A 37 11.96 1.90 4.97
CA TYR A 37 11.43 1.12 3.86
C TYR A 37 11.66 -0.37 4.05
N PRO A 38 10.79 -1.25 3.47
CA PRO A 38 10.93 -2.69 3.61
C PRO A 38 11.99 -3.26 2.67
N LEU A 39 12.77 -4.22 3.20
CA LEU A 39 13.58 -5.17 2.46
C LEU A 39 13.00 -6.55 2.74
N VAL A 40 12.53 -7.24 1.70
CA VAL A 40 11.82 -8.52 1.83
C VAL A 40 12.77 -9.67 1.56
N TYR A 41 12.82 -10.61 2.48
CA TYR A 41 13.57 -11.87 2.34
C TYR A 41 12.59 -13.02 2.25
N THR A 42 12.67 -13.84 1.20
CA THR A 42 11.81 -15.00 0.98
C THR A 42 12.62 -16.26 0.73
N LYS A 43 12.01 -17.44 0.85
CA LYS A 43 12.63 -18.72 0.52
C LYS A 43 12.98 -18.83 -0.98
N ASN A 44 12.26 -18.12 -1.85
CA ASN A 44 12.50 -18.11 -3.29
C ASN A 44 13.33 -16.89 -3.69
N ALA A 45 14.56 -17.12 -4.15
CA ALA A 45 15.48 -16.05 -4.53
C ALA A 45 14.99 -15.21 -5.73
N ILE A 46 14.22 -15.81 -6.65
CA ILE A 46 13.64 -15.08 -7.79
C ILE A 46 12.55 -14.14 -7.29
N GLY A 47 11.59 -14.66 -6.52
CA GLY A 47 10.53 -13.85 -5.93
C GLY A 47 11.08 -12.71 -5.06
N GLN A 48 12.08 -13.01 -4.21
CA GLN A 48 12.76 -12.01 -3.41
C GLN A 48 13.36 -10.88 -4.26
N LYS A 49 14.07 -11.24 -5.33
CA LYS A 49 14.72 -10.27 -6.22
C LYS A 49 13.69 -9.36 -6.90
N GLU A 50 12.64 -9.94 -7.45
CA GLU A 50 11.60 -9.17 -8.16
C GLU A 50 10.84 -8.23 -7.21
N ILE A 51 10.45 -8.70 -6.01
CA ILE A 51 9.82 -7.86 -4.98
C ILE A 51 10.73 -6.68 -4.62
N ASN A 52 11.99 -6.95 -4.27
CA ASN A 52 12.91 -5.90 -3.84
C ASN A 52 13.29 -4.95 -5.00
N THR A 53 13.29 -5.42 -6.25
CA THR A 53 13.49 -4.55 -7.42
C THR A 53 12.31 -3.57 -7.57
N ASP A 54 11.08 -4.05 -7.45
CA ASP A 54 9.88 -3.20 -7.52
C ASP A 54 9.80 -2.19 -6.37
N LEU A 55 10.09 -2.64 -5.14
CA LEU A 55 10.20 -1.77 -3.96
C LEU A 55 11.30 -0.70 -4.16
N ALA A 56 12.47 -1.10 -4.65
CA ALA A 56 13.59 -0.19 -4.90
C ALA A 56 13.20 0.93 -5.89
N ASN A 57 12.46 0.61 -6.96
CA ASN A 57 11.99 1.60 -7.92
C ASN A 57 11.14 2.70 -7.24
N ILE A 58 10.23 2.32 -6.34
CA ILE A 58 9.39 3.27 -5.60
C ILE A 58 10.22 4.11 -4.63
N ILE A 59 11.11 3.46 -3.88
CA ILE A 59 11.93 4.08 -2.83
C ILE A 59 12.92 5.06 -3.46
N TYR A 60 13.64 4.65 -4.51
CA TYR A 60 14.62 5.51 -5.19
C TYR A 60 13.98 6.62 -6.03
N ASP A 61 12.76 6.44 -6.57
CA ASP A 61 12.02 7.53 -7.19
C ASP A 61 11.73 8.65 -6.17
N MET A 62 11.27 8.28 -4.98
CA MET A 62 11.00 9.26 -3.91
C MET A 62 12.29 9.94 -3.43
N LYS A 63 13.35 9.15 -3.17
CA LYS A 63 14.65 9.67 -2.78
C LYS A 63 15.25 10.59 -3.84
N GLY A 64 15.19 10.21 -5.12
CA GLY A 64 15.68 11.02 -6.24
C GLY A 64 14.95 12.36 -6.38
N LYS A 65 13.64 12.39 -6.10
CA LYS A 65 12.86 13.63 -6.06
C LYS A 65 13.29 14.55 -4.90
N TYR A 66 13.68 13.99 -3.76
CA TYR A 66 14.28 14.74 -2.66
C TYR A 66 15.69 15.23 -3.04
N ASP A 67 16.57 14.36 -3.53
CA ASP A 67 17.95 14.70 -3.89
C ASP A 67 18.02 15.77 -4.99
N SER A 68 17.05 15.81 -5.91
CA SER A 68 16.93 16.82 -6.97
C SER A 68 16.26 18.14 -6.52
N GLY A 69 15.85 18.25 -5.26
CA GLY A 69 15.15 19.41 -4.72
C GLY A 69 13.68 19.54 -5.13
N LYS A 70 13.11 18.53 -5.82
CA LYS A 70 11.67 18.49 -6.13
C LYS A 70 10.82 18.37 -4.87
N TYR A 71 11.34 17.70 -3.85
CA TYR A 71 10.78 17.67 -2.51
C TYR A 71 11.74 18.36 -1.54
N TYR A 72 11.22 19.33 -0.77
CA TYR A 72 11.93 19.93 0.34
C TYR A 72 12.06 18.96 1.52
N SER A 73 11.01 18.19 1.81
CA SER A 73 11.02 17.15 2.83
C SER A 73 10.34 15.89 2.30
N ALA A 74 10.89 14.74 2.68
CA ALA A 74 10.35 13.43 2.31
C ALA A 74 10.41 12.47 3.49
N LYS A 75 9.26 11.87 3.81
CA LYS A 75 9.12 10.85 4.86
C LYS A 75 8.45 9.62 4.28
N MET A 76 8.97 8.45 4.60
CA MET A 76 8.38 7.15 4.28
C MET A 76 8.38 6.28 5.51
N ASP A 77 7.33 5.51 5.67
CA ASP A 77 7.21 4.41 6.62
C ASP A 77 6.44 3.27 5.98
N TYR A 78 6.50 2.08 6.55
CA TYR A 78 5.79 0.92 6.02
C TYR A 78 5.14 0.09 7.11
N GLU A 79 4.17 -0.73 6.71
CA GLU A 79 3.58 -1.77 7.54
C GLU A 79 3.46 -3.07 6.73
N VAL A 80 3.66 -4.21 7.37
CA VAL A 80 3.28 -5.52 6.84
C VAL A 80 1.83 -5.76 7.28
N THR A 81 0.90 -5.75 6.33
CA THR A 81 -0.54 -5.83 6.63
C THR A 81 -1.07 -7.26 6.63
N CYS A 82 -0.41 -8.13 5.88
CA CYS A 82 -0.70 -9.57 5.82
C CYS A 82 0.53 -10.31 5.30
N GLU A 83 0.78 -11.49 5.84
CA GLU A 83 1.78 -12.40 5.35
C GLU A 83 1.37 -13.86 5.61
N ASN A 84 1.64 -14.71 4.64
CA ASN A 84 1.58 -16.16 4.72
C ASN A 84 2.66 -16.80 3.85
N ASP A 85 2.61 -18.12 3.61
CA ASP A 85 3.64 -18.83 2.85
C ASP A 85 3.80 -18.32 1.41
N ASP A 86 2.70 -17.91 0.76
CA ASP A 86 2.67 -17.56 -0.66
C ASP A 86 2.62 -16.06 -0.92
N ILE A 87 2.15 -15.27 0.04
CA ILE A 87 1.77 -13.86 -0.17
C ILE A 87 2.42 -12.97 0.89
N ILE A 88 2.82 -11.78 0.45
CA ILE A 88 3.14 -10.67 1.34
C ILE A 88 2.38 -9.40 0.89
N SER A 89 1.73 -8.73 1.84
CA SER A 89 1.02 -7.47 1.65
C SER A 89 1.66 -6.38 2.47
N LEU A 90 2.08 -5.32 1.79
CA LEU A 90 2.78 -4.18 2.36
C LEU A 90 2.00 -2.89 2.13
N GLY A 91 2.02 -2.00 3.10
CA GLY A 91 1.52 -0.64 2.96
C GLY A 91 2.67 0.35 3.12
N LEU A 92 2.95 1.16 2.08
CA LEU A 92 3.91 2.25 2.15
C LEU A 92 3.20 3.56 2.47
N LYS A 93 3.59 4.20 3.55
CA LYS A 93 3.09 5.50 4.01
C LYS A 93 4.11 6.57 3.61
N THR A 94 3.69 7.56 2.83
CA THR A 94 4.58 8.65 2.43
C THR A 94 4.00 9.99 2.80
N TYR A 95 4.89 10.92 3.13
CA TYR A 95 4.56 12.33 3.34
C TYR A 95 5.66 13.19 2.73
N VAL A 96 5.28 14.11 1.86
CA VAL A 96 6.22 15.00 1.18
C VAL A 96 5.79 16.45 1.32
N VAL A 97 6.78 17.34 1.45
CA VAL A 97 6.62 18.79 1.36
C VAL A 97 7.40 19.27 0.15
N GLN A 98 6.78 20.03 -0.74
CA GLN A 98 7.41 20.42 -2.01
C GLN A 98 8.39 21.59 -1.85
N TYR A 99 8.09 22.58 -0.99
CA TYR A 99 8.92 23.77 -0.79
C TYR A 99 8.86 24.25 0.67
N PRO A 100 9.86 24.98 1.14
CA PRO A 100 9.85 25.58 2.48
C PRO A 100 8.67 26.54 2.65
N GLY A 101 7.99 26.47 3.80
CA GLY A 101 6.83 27.33 4.09
C GLY A 101 5.52 26.88 3.46
N ALA A 102 5.46 25.70 2.82
CA ALA A 102 4.19 25.11 2.39
C ALA A 102 3.25 24.93 3.61
N VAL A 103 1.99 25.31 3.44
CA VAL A 103 0.95 25.23 4.51
C VAL A 103 0.78 23.80 5.01
N HIS A 104 0.88 22.83 4.11
CA HIS A 104 0.85 21.40 4.42
C HIS A 104 1.58 20.60 3.35
N GLY A 105 1.98 19.38 3.70
CA GLY A 105 2.51 18.41 2.76
C GLY A 105 1.41 17.50 2.20
N PHE A 106 1.83 16.52 1.43
CA PHE A 106 0.97 15.53 0.81
C PHE A 106 1.25 14.15 1.40
N SER A 107 0.22 13.55 1.99
CA SER A 107 0.25 12.16 2.41
C SER A 107 -0.26 11.25 1.30
N ALA A 108 0.41 10.12 1.10
CA ALA A 108 -0.09 9.06 0.24
C ALA A 108 0.11 7.69 0.90
N TYR A 109 -0.72 6.74 0.47
CA TYR A 109 -0.58 5.34 0.87
C TYR A 109 -0.60 4.44 -0.36
N THR A 110 0.42 3.60 -0.48
CA THR A 110 0.55 2.64 -1.58
C THR A 110 0.49 1.23 -1.02
N GLY A 111 -0.55 0.49 -1.41
CA GLY A 111 -0.67 -0.92 -1.11
C GLY A 111 0.05 -1.75 -2.16
N LEU A 112 0.76 -2.75 -1.71
CA LEU A 112 1.58 -3.63 -2.53
C LEU A 112 1.34 -5.07 -2.07
N VAL A 113 0.79 -5.91 -2.94
CA VAL A 113 0.52 -7.31 -2.64
C VAL A 113 1.30 -8.16 -3.63
N TYR A 114 2.17 -9.02 -3.13
CA TYR A 114 3.06 -9.84 -3.97
C TYR A 114 2.87 -11.33 -3.72
N ASN A 115 3.04 -12.10 -4.79
CA ASN A 115 3.32 -13.52 -4.69
C ASN A 115 4.79 -13.72 -4.32
N LYS A 116 5.08 -14.40 -3.21
CA LYS A 116 6.45 -14.60 -2.68
C LYS A 116 7.30 -15.52 -3.56
N ASN A 117 6.66 -16.37 -4.37
CA ASN A 117 7.35 -17.32 -5.24
C ASN A 117 7.77 -16.70 -6.56
N THR A 118 6.91 -15.85 -7.17
CA THR A 118 7.20 -15.21 -8.45
C THR A 118 7.72 -13.78 -8.32
N GLY A 119 7.39 -13.10 -7.21
CA GLY A 119 7.66 -11.69 -6.99
C GLY A 119 6.71 -10.75 -7.71
N GLU A 120 5.74 -11.28 -8.45
CA GLU A 120 4.77 -10.48 -9.18
C GLU A 120 3.73 -9.85 -8.25
N ARG A 121 3.26 -8.66 -8.61
CA ARG A 121 2.12 -8.04 -7.94
C ARG A 121 0.85 -8.79 -8.24
N ILE A 122 0.09 -9.14 -7.21
CA ILE A 122 -1.21 -9.79 -7.36
C ILE A 122 -2.25 -8.70 -7.62
N PRO A 123 -3.05 -8.78 -8.70
CA PRO A 123 -4.08 -7.80 -8.98
C PRO A 123 -5.31 -8.00 -8.09
N LEU A 124 -6.06 -6.92 -7.83
CA LEU A 124 -7.23 -6.91 -6.93
C LEU A 124 -8.29 -7.96 -7.29
N ASN A 125 -8.51 -8.19 -8.58
CA ASN A 125 -9.53 -9.11 -9.08
C ASN A 125 -9.28 -10.59 -8.74
N GLU A 126 -8.07 -10.94 -8.31
CA GLU A 126 -7.79 -12.28 -7.75
C GLU A 126 -8.50 -12.50 -6.39
N TYR A 127 -8.83 -11.42 -5.70
CA TYR A 127 -9.52 -11.47 -4.40
C TYR A 127 -10.99 -11.10 -4.49
N VAL A 128 -11.28 -9.97 -5.10
CA VAL A 128 -12.65 -9.43 -5.19
C VAL A 128 -12.94 -8.84 -6.55
N THR A 129 -14.05 -9.27 -7.14
CA THR A 129 -14.55 -8.78 -8.44
C THR A 129 -15.48 -7.58 -8.20
N ILE A 130 -15.08 -6.40 -8.65
CA ILE A 130 -15.85 -5.16 -8.53
C ILE A 130 -16.05 -4.57 -9.92
N LYS A 131 -17.31 -4.44 -10.37
CA LYS A 131 -17.62 -3.95 -11.73
C LYS A 131 -17.67 -2.43 -11.84
N SER A 132 -17.97 -1.71 -10.75
CA SER A 132 -18.13 -0.27 -10.82
C SER A 132 -17.98 0.42 -9.47
N ALA A 133 -17.65 1.71 -9.50
CA ALA A 133 -17.65 2.58 -8.32
C ALA A 133 -19.05 2.67 -7.67
N LYS A 134 -20.12 2.54 -8.46
CA LYS A 134 -21.50 2.57 -7.96
C LYS A 134 -21.79 1.36 -7.05
N GLN A 135 -21.21 0.20 -7.33
CA GLN A 135 -21.33 -0.97 -6.42
C GLN A 135 -20.69 -0.70 -5.07
N ILE A 136 -19.49 -0.06 -5.05
CA ILE A 136 -18.82 0.31 -3.80
C ILE A 136 -19.65 1.35 -3.04
N GLN A 137 -20.15 2.39 -3.74
CA GLN A 137 -20.99 3.43 -3.14
C GLN A 137 -22.24 2.83 -2.47
N GLY A 138 -22.99 1.99 -3.21
CA GLY A 138 -24.20 1.32 -2.67
C GLY A 138 -23.86 0.44 -1.47
N ALA A 139 -22.84 -0.40 -1.57
CA ALA A 139 -22.44 -1.30 -0.50
C ALA A 139 -21.96 -0.56 0.77
N LEU A 140 -21.38 0.64 0.64
CA LEU A 140 -21.06 1.52 1.77
C LEU A 140 -22.32 2.09 2.42
N MET A 141 -23.29 2.51 1.61
CA MET A 141 -24.58 3.05 2.10
C MET A 141 -25.39 1.96 2.80
N ASP A 142 -25.37 0.74 2.29
CA ASP A 142 -26.09 -0.42 2.82
C ASP A 142 -25.36 -1.09 3.99
N GLY A 143 -24.14 -0.63 4.35
CA GLY A 143 -23.34 -1.20 5.45
C GLY A 143 -22.77 -2.58 5.15
N VAL A 144 -22.76 -3.05 3.89
CA VAL A 144 -22.15 -4.32 3.48
C VAL A 144 -20.63 -4.26 3.58
N ILE A 145 -20.06 -3.09 3.28
CA ILE A 145 -18.64 -2.76 3.46
C ILE A 145 -18.52 -1.49 4.30
N SER A 146 -17.33 -1.26 4.89
CA SER A 146 -17.10 -0.12 5.78
C SER A 146 -15.95 0.75 5.30
N SER A 147 -16.02 2.05 5.63
CA SER A 147 -14.96 3.02 5.38
C SER A 147 -14.27 3.39 6.69
N HIS A 148 -12.95 3.47 6.66
CA HIS A 148 -12.10 3.83 7.79
C HIS A 148 -11.14 4.92 7.36
N ASN A 149 -10.78 5.82 8.29
CA ASN A 149 -9.68 6.73 8.07
C ASN A 149 -8.33 5.98 8.13
N TRP A 150 -7.25 6.72 7.88
CA TRP A 150 -5.90 6.19 7.88
C TRP A 150 -5.51 5.42 9.16
N ASP A 151 -5.83 5.96 10.35
CA ASP A 151 -5.41 5.40 11.63
C ASP A 151 -6.27 4.22 12.08
N MET A 152 -7.28 3.83 11.32
CA MET A 152 -8.26 2.79 11.67
C MET A 152 -9.02 3.05 12.99
N GLN A 153 -8.73 4.17 13.67
CA GLN A 153 -9.26 4.49 15.00
C GLN A 153 -10.67 5.05 14.99
N ARG A 154 -11.15 5.49 13.81
CA ARG A 154 -12.50 6.05 13.66
C ARG A 154 -13.16 5.48 12.43
N ASN A 155 -14.31 4.84 12.61
CA ASN A 155 -15.22 4.59 11.51
C ASN A 155 -15.63 5.95 10.93
N CYS A 156 -15.19 6.25 9.72
CA CYS A 156 -15.74 7.37 9.01
C CYS A 156 -17.20 7.01 8.69
N PHE A 157 -18.15 7.73 9.26
CA PHE A 157 -19.53 7.61 8.85
C PHE A 157 -19.62 8.03 7.38
N PHE A 158 -19.98 7.08 6.54
CA PHE A 158 -20.14 7.34 5.14
C PHE A 158 -21.46 8.07 4.92
N ARG A 159 -21.39 9.32 4.51
CA ARG A 159 -22.55 10.16 4.19
C ARG A 159 -22.46 10.55 2.72
N GLU A 160 -23.53 10.32 1.97
CA GLU A 160 -23.57 10.53 0.52
C GLU A 160 -23.29 11.98 0.10
N ASP A 161 -23.66 12.94 0.93
CA ASP A 161 -23.42 14.37 0.72
C ASP A 161 -21.95 14.79 0.89
N MET A 162 -21.16 13.98 1.62
CA MET A 162 -19.75 14.27 1.92
C MET A 162 -18.78 13.33 1.20
N PHE A 163 -19.22 12.13 0.84
CA PHE A 163 -18.36 11.07 0.32
C PHE A 163 -18.93 10.52 -0.98
N LYS A 164 -18.11 10.49 -2.03
CA LYS A 164 -18.50 9.94 -3.33
C LYS A 164 -17.40 9.11 -3.94
N VAL A 165 -17.67 7.82 -4.11
CA VAL A 165 -16.76 6.92 -4.81
C VAL A 165 -16.90 7.16 -6.31
N LYS A 166 -15.83 7.67 -6.95
CA LYS A 166 -15.80 8.03 -8.38
C LYS A 166 -15.21 6.95 -9.25
N LYS A 167 -14.34 6.09 -8.68
CA LYS A 167 -13.66 5.00 -9.39
C LYS A 167 -13.38 3.84 -8.44
N VAL A 168 -13.23 2.64 -9.00
CA VAL A 168 -12.67 1.50 -8.27
C VAL A 168 -11.18 1.74 -8.10
N SER A 169 -10.68 1.68 -6.88
CA SER A 169 -9.24 1.78 -6.63
C SER A 169 -8.58 0.44 -6.91
N SER A 170 -7.51 0.45 -7.69
CA SER A 170 -6.60 -0.71 -7.82
C SER A 170 -5.54 -0.74 -6.71
N ASN A 171 -5.47 0.31 -5.89
CA ASN A 171 -4.56 0.40 -4.76
C ASN A 171 -5.22 -0.28 -3.55
N TYR A 172 -4.61 -1.34 -3.03
CA TYR A 172 -5.20 -2.13 -1.96
C TYR A 172 -4.14 -2.86 -1.13
N VAL A 173 -4.52 -3.27 0.06
CA VAL A 173 -3.77 -4.21 0.92
C VAL A 173 -4.69 -5.31 1.42
N LEU A 174 -4.08 -6.42 1.83
CA LEU A 174 -4.77 -7.50 2.54
C LEU A 174 -4.64 -7.30 4.04
N GLY A 175 -5.67 -7.67 4.78
CA GLY A 175 -5.61 -7.79 6.24
C GLY A 175 -5.35 -9.23 6.66
N SER A 176 -4.74 -9.41 7.83
CA SER A 176 -4.50 -10.74 8.42
C SER A 176 -5.77 -11.51 8.75
N ASP A 177 -6.91 -10.83 8.79
CA ASP A 177 -8.26 -11.38 8.98
C ASP A 177 -8.93 -11.83 7.67
N GLY A 178 -8.20 -11.84 6.54
CA GLY A 178 -8.71 -12.17 5.22
C GLY A 178 -9.49 -11.04 4.55
N SER A 179 -9.53 -9.85 5.14
CA SER A 179 -10.17 -8.68 4.54
C SER A 179 -9.31 -8.08 3.43
N VAL A 180 -9.97 -7.46 2.46
CA VAL A 180 -9.35 -6.58 1.45
C VAL A 180 -9.66 -5.13 1.80
N TYR A 181 -8.64 -4.28 1.81
CA TYR A 181 -8.77 -2.85 2.06
C TYR A 181 -8.41 -2.07 0.79
N LEU A 182 -9.39 -1.50 0.10
CA LEU A 182 -9.14 -0.56 -0.98
C LEU A 182 -8.67 0.76 -0.42
N ILE A 183 -7.59 1.29 -0.97
CA ILE A 183 -6.99 2.54 -0.55
C ILE A 183 -7.42 3.67 -1.48
N TYR A 184 -7.95 4.72 -0.89
CA TYR A 184 -8.30 5.96 -1.57
C TYR A 184 -7.45 7.10 -1.01
N GLN A 185 -6.76 7.82 -1.87
CA GLN A 185 -5.94 8.96 -1.49
C GLN A 185 -6.80 10.13 -0.96
N PRO A 186 -6.22 11.08 -0.22
CA PRO A 186 -6.94 12.29 0.18
C PRO A 186 -7.63 12.95 -1.03
N TYR A 187 -8.81 13.53 -0.84
CA TYR A 187 -9.70 14.10 -1.88
C TYR A 187 -10.33 13.09 -2.86
N SER A 188 -9.95 11.82 -2.84
CA SER A 188 -10.48 10.85 -3.82
C SER A 188 -11.95 10.52 -3.59
N ILE A 189 -12.37 10.39 -2.33
CA ILE A 189 -13.73 10.02 -1.94
C ILE A 189 -14.32 10.91 -0.84
N GLY A 190 -13.52 11.77 -0.22
CA GLY A 190 -13.95 12.62 0.90
C GLY A 190 -12.98 13.76 1.19
N PRO A 191 -13.22 14.56 2.24
CA PRO A 191 -12.41 15.71 2.60
C PRO A 191 -10.94 15.35 2.90
N PHE A 192 -10.03 16.28 2.58
CA PHE A 192 -8.59 16.13 2.83
C PHE A 192 -8.24 15.88 4.30
N ALA A 193 -8.96 16.53 5.20
CA ALA A 193 -8.67 16.47 6.64
C ALA A 193 -8.72 15.06 7.26
N PHE A 194 -9.38 14.12 6.57
CA PHE A 194 -9.44 12.73 7.02
C PHE A 194 -8.28 11.86 6.51
N GLY A 195 -7.38 12.40 5.68
CA GLY A 195 -6.27 11.67 5.10
C GLY A 195 -6.70 10.63 4.06
N PRO A 196 -5.89 9.62 3.78
CA PRO A 196 -6.26 8.47 2.97
C PRO A 196 -7.37 7.64 3.65
N TYR A 197 -8.28 7.08 2.84
CA TYR A 197 -9.34 6.21 3.32
C TYR A 197 -9.05 4.75 3.00
N LYS A 198 -9.42 3.86 3.92
CA LYS A 198 -9.44 2.41 3.73
C LYS A 198 -10.89 1.93 3.64
N VAL A 199 -11.29 1.38 2.50
CA VAL A 199 -12.61 0.74 2.34
C VAL A 199 -12.44 -0.75 2.53
N ARG A 200 -12.99 -1.27 3.63
CA ARG A 200 -12.83 -2.67 4.04
C ARG A 200 -13.91 -3.56 3.43
N PHE A 201 -13.47 -4.58 2.75
CA PHE A 201 -14.26 -5.74 2.36
C PHE A 201 -13.90 -6.89 3.30
N SER A 202 -14.81 -7.25 4.19
CA SER A 202 -14.67 -8.45 5.01
C SER A 202 -14.72 -9.72 4.14
N PRO A 203 -14.30 -10.90 4.61
CA PRO A 203 -14.45 -12.16 3.87
C PRO A 203 -15.89 -12.37 3.36
N THR A 204 -16.89 -12.08 4.19
CA THR A 204 -18.30 -12.18 3.80
C THR A 204 -18.67 -11.19 2.68
N ALA A 205 -18.14 -9.96 2.73
CA ALA A 205 -18.37 -8.98 1.68
C ALA A 205 -17.67 -9.36 0.39
N ILE A 206 -16.47 -9.93 0.45
CA ILE A 206 -15.75 -10.48 -0.71
C ILE A 206 -16.59 -11.56 -1.38
N ASP A 207 -17.10 -12.53 -0.63
CA ASP A 207 -17.96 -13.60 -1.14
C ASP A 207 -19.25 -13.04 -1.77
N TYR A 208 -19.87 -12.04 -1.15
CA TYR A 208 -21.05 -11.36 -1.68
C TYR A 208 -20.76 -10.72 -3.05
N PHE A 209 -19.69 -9.93 -3.17
CA PHE A 209 -19.30 -9.26 -4.40
C PHE A 209 -18.93 -10.27 -5.51
N ASN A 210 -18.17 -11.30 -5.17
CA ASN A 210 -17.76 -12.33 -6.12
C ASN A 210 -18.97 -13.11 -6.65
N ARG A 211 -19.93 -13.48 -5.80
CA ARG A 211 -21.19 -14.15 -6.25
C ARG A 211 -22.04 -13.23 -7.11
N MET A 212 -22.27 -11.99 -6.68
CA MET A 212 -23.07 -11.00 -7.42
C MET A 212 -22.49 -10.75 -8.82
N ASN A 213 -21.16 -10.71 -8.94
CA ASN A 213 -20.50 -10.34 -10.19
C ASN A 213 -20.16 -11.52 -11.10
N ARG A 214 -20.17 -12.79 -10.62
CA ARG A 214 -20.01 -14.00 -11.44
C ARG A 214 -21.23 -14.31 -12.29
N HIS A 215 -22.44 -13.94 -11.84
CA HIS A 215 -23.72 -14.28 -12.50
C HIS A 215 -24.28 -13.14 -13.38
N SER A 216 -23.50 -12.10 -13.65
CA SER A 216 -23.93 -11.02 -14.55
C SER A 216 -23.36 -11.30 -15.95
N PHE A 217 -24.05 -12.16 -16.71
CA PHE A 217 -23.90 -12.30 -18.16
C PHE A 217 -24.76 -11.26 -18.87
#